data_e3652d93587f9f146f3532ceb43c29a5
#
_entry.id   e3652d93587f9f146f3532ceb43c29a5
#
_cell.length_a   1.000
_cell.length_b   1.000
_cell.length_c   1.000
_cell.angle_alpha   90.00
_cell.angle_beta   90.00
_cell.angle_gamma   90.00
#
_symmetry.space_group_name_H-M   'P 1'
#
loop_
_entity.id
_entity.type
_entity.pdbx_description
1 polymer ?
#
loop_
_entity_poly.entity_id
_entity_poly.type
_entity_poly.pdbx_seq_one_letter_code
_entity_poly.pdbx_strand_id
1 'polypeptide(L)'
;IHVRSFPARAVPADLVPDYPPAAPGCFNIGLQHTSLPGTEGHDTYAPTSVAVLQTKGYDYWALGHVHQRQVVSQQPRVVYPGNLQGRHARETGAKGCELVTVQGADISSQFTALEVVRWHQLELDISALAVLDDLQPYLAAQLQAAAQTAASDVLHAVRVVLTGESPLHALEAAQPGTLEAAVQAAAQDVL
;
A
#
# COMPACT_ATOMS: atom_id res chain seq x y z
N ILE A 1 -18.93 7.00 -17.48
CA ILE A 1 -18.44 6.76 -16.11
C ILE A 1 -19.63 6.87 -15.16
N HIS A 2 -19.77 5.87 -14.28
CA HIS A 2 -20.82 5.80 -13.29
C HIS A 2 -20.20 5.83 -11.89
N VAL A 3 -20.73 6.68 -11.00
CA VAL A 3 -20.24 6.86 -9.65
C VAL A 3 -21.42 7.04 -8.69
N ARG A 4 -21.28 6.53 -7.48
CA ARG A 4 -22.23 6.81 -6.39
C ARG A 4 -21.48 7.31 -5.16
N SER A 5 -22.04 8.36 -4.55
CA SER A 5 -21.59 8.87 -3.27
C SER A 5 -22.39 8.23 -2.12
N PHE A 6 -21.86 8.33 -0.91
CA PHE A 6 -22.51 7.83 0.28
C PHE A 6 -23.50 8.86 0.86
N PRO A 7 -24.71 8.43 1.24
CA PRO A 7 -25.67 9.30 1.90
C PRO A 7 -25.32 9.53 3.40
N ALA A 8 -24.50 8.67 3.99
CA ALA A 8 -24.09 8.70 5.39
C ALA A 8 -22.68 8.14 5.59
N ARG A 9 -22.10 8.37 6.78
CA ARG A 9 -20.77 7.87 7.14
C ARG A 9 -20.67 6.35 7.12
N ALA A 10 -21.71 5.64 7.53
CA ALA A 10 -21.78 4.18 7.50
C ALA A 10 -22.81 3.74 6.47
N VAL A 11 -22.40 2.88 5.55
CA VAL A 11 -23.26 2.31 4.50
C VAL A 11 -23.14 0.79 4.54
N PRO A 12 -24.08 0.10 5.22
CA PRO A 12 -24.06 -1.36 5.33
C PRO A 12 -24.61 -2.08 4.09
N ALA A 13 -25.33 -1.35 3.22
CA ALA A 13 -25.98 -1.92 2.04
C ALA A 13 -25.03 -1.94 0.83
N ASP A 14 -25.20 -2.96 -0.02
CA ASP A 14 -24.59 -2.99 -1.35
C ASP A 14 -25.24 -1.91 -2.24
N LEU A 15 -24.43 -1.01 -2.77
CA LEU A 15 -24.90 0.07 -3.66
C LEU A 15 -24.81 -0.31 -5.15
N VAL A 16 -24.14 -1.38 -5.50
CA VAL A 16 -23.94 -1.78 -6.90
C VAL A 16 -25.24 -2.13 -7.61
N PRO A 17 -26.24 -2.77 -6.97
CA PRO A 17 -27.55 -3.01 -7.62
C PRO A 17 -28.20 -1.75 -8.19
N ASP A 18 -27.98 -0.59 -7.59
CA ASP A 18 -28.55 0.70 -8.03
C ASP A 18 -27.77 1.37 -9.17
N TYR A 19 -26.63 0.84 -9.60
CA TYR A 19 -25.95 1.37 -10.77
C TYR A 19 -26.78 1.10 -12.04
N PRO A 20 -26.79 2.03 -13.01
CA PRO A 20 -27.51 1.80 -14.27
C PRO A 20 -26.88 0.61 -15.03
N PRO A 21 -27.59 0.02 -15.98
CA PRO A 21 -26.99 -0.93 -16.91
C PRO A 21 -25.88 -0.28 -17.74
N ALA A 22 -24.96 -1.08 -18.28
CA ALA A 22 -23.92 -0.59 -19.18
C ALA A 22 -24.51 0.13 -20.39
N ALA A 23 -23.94 1.29 -20.73
CA ALA A 23 -24.33 2.03 -21.94
C ALA A 23 -23.81 1.31 -23.19
N PRO A 24 -24.68 0.92 -24.14
CA PRO A 24 -24.26 0.23 -25.34
C PRO A 24 -23.26 1.03 -26.18
N GLY A 25 -22.26 0.37 -26.74
CA GLY A 25 -21.26 1.03 -27.61
C GLY A 25 -20.27 1.94 -26.89
N CYS A 26 -20.29 1.98 -25.57
CA CYS A 26 -19.39 2.78 -24.74
C CYS A 26 -18.48 1.88 -23.88
N PHE A 27 -17.31 2.37 -23.55
CA PHE A 27 -16.51 1.81 -22.49
C PHE A 27 -17.07 2.27 -21.13
N ASN A 28 -17.56 1.33 -20.34
CA ASN A 28 -18.26 1.61 -19.09
C ASN A 28 -17.33 1.47 -17.89
N ILE A 29 -17.21 2.50 -17.08
CA ILE A 29 -16.39 2.54 -15.87
C ILE A 29 -17.29 2.75 -14.66
N GLY A 30 -17.19 1.87 -13.68
CA GLY A 30 -17.79 2.06 -12.36
C GLY A 30 -16.75 2.56 -11.36
N LEU A 31 -17.09 3.57 -10.56
CA LEU A 31 -16.31 4.02 -9.41
C LEU A 31 -17.12 3.76 -8.15
N GLN A 32 -16.54 3.01 -7.21
CA GLN A 32 -17.19 2.67 -5.96
C GLN A 32 -16.18 2.63 -4.81
N HIS A 33 -16.53 3.28 -3.71
CA HIS A 33 -15.84 3.06 -2.44
C HIS A 33 -16.51 1.88 -1.72
N THR A 34 -15.85 0.74 -1.61
CA THR A 34 -16.49 -0.51 -1.21
C THR A 34 -15.52 -1.48 -0.57
N SER A 35 -16.04 -2.34 0.31
CA SER A 35 -15.33 -3.52 0.83
C SER A 35 -15.71 -4.74 0.00
N LEU A 36 -14.73 -5.51 -0.46
CA LEU A 36 -14.93 -6.83 -1.02
C LEU A 36 -14.64 -7.91 0.03
N PRO A 37 -15.19 -9.13 -0.10
CA PRO A 37 -14.83 -10.24 0.78
C PRO A 37 -13.31 -10.49 0.77
N GLY A 38 -12.73 -10.72 1.95
CA GLY A 38 -11.29 -10.94 2.11
C GLY A 38 -10.45 -9.66 2.24
N THR A 39 -11.04 -8.48 2.32
CA THR A 39 -10.33 -7.24 2.68
C THR A 39 -10.19 -7.14 4.20
N GLU A 40 -9.28 -7.91 4.77
CA GLU A 40 -9.04 -7.94 6.21
C GLU A 40 -8.50 -6.60 6.73
N GLY A 41 -8.87 -6.24 7.97
CA GLY A 41 -8.37 -5.06 8.68
C GLY A 41 -9.05 -3.74 8.31
N HIS A 42 -10.14 -3.75 7.54
CA HIS A 42 -10.95 -2.58 7.21
C HIS A 42 -12.39 -2.74 7.70
N ASP A 43 -13.00 -1.62 8.11
CA ASP A 43 -14.43 -1.56 8.39
C ASP A 43 -15.22 -1.93 7.13
N THR A 44 -16.39 -2.54 7.32
CA THR A 44 -17.28 -2.88 6.19
C THR A 44 -17.97 -1.64 5.66
N TYR A 45 -17.70 -1.29 4.40
CA TYR A 45 -18.27 -0.14 3.71
C TYR A 45 -18.92 -0.55 2.39
N ALA A 46 -20.21 -0.25 2.23
CA ALA A 46 -20.99 -0.54 1.02
C ALA A 46 -20.59 -1.89 0.40
N PRO A 47 -20.64 -2.99 1.17
CA PRO A 47 -20.05 -4.27 0.80
C PRO A 47 -20.67 -4.80 -0.49
N THR A 48 -19.83 -5.30 -1.38
CA THR A 48 -20.25 -5.96 -2.61
C THR A 48 -19.35 -7.15 -2.93
N SER A 49 -19.53 -7.77 -4.08
CA SER A 49 -18.66 -8.86 -4.55
C SER A 49 -18.33 -8.71 -6.03
N VAL A 50 -17.26 -9.37 -6.48
CA VAL A 50 -16.91 -9.40 -7.91
C VAL A 50 -18.06 -9.94 -8.75
N ALA A 51 -18.78 -10.94 -8.26
CA ALA A 51 -19.95 -11.51 -8.95
C ALA A 51 -21.06 -10.46 -9.16
N VAL A 52 -21.31 -9.61 -8.16
CA VAL A 52 -22.30 -8.52 -8.28
C VAL A 52 -21.80 -7.44 -9.26
N LEU A 53 -20.52 -7.06 -9.19
CA LEU A 53 -19.92 -6.11 -10.15
C LEU A 53 -20.07 -6.61 -11.60
N GLN A 54 -19.86 -7.90 -11.84
CA GLN A 54 -20.01 -8.53 -13.16
C GLN A 54 -21.43 -8.40 -13.74
N THR A 55 -22.48 -8.41 -12.90
CA THR A 55 -23.86 -8.32 -13.36
C THR A 55 -24.18 -7.00 -14.07
N LYS A 56 -23.36 -5.97 -13.88
CA LYS A 56 -23.58 -4.65 -14.51
C LYS A 56 -23.08 -4.57 -15.94
N GLY A 57 -22.25 -5.49 -16.38
CA GLY A 57 -21.67 -5.50 -17.73
C GLY A 57 -20.70 -4.35 -17.98
N TYR A 58 -20.07 -3.79 -16.92
CA TYR A 58 -19.05 -2.74 -17.05
C TYR A 58 -17.69 -3.34 -17.41
N ASP A 59 -16.88 -2.56 -18.12
CA ASP A 59 -15.57 -2.99 -18.59
C ASP A 59 -14.48 -2.83 -17.49
N TYR A 60 -14.63 -1.80 -16.65
CA TYR A 60 -13.66 -1.46 -15.61
C TYR A 60 -14.36 -0.99 -14.33
N TRP A 61 -13.84 -1.45 -13.19
CA TRP A 61 -14.22 -0.97 -11.86
C TRP A 61 -13.01 -0.41 -11.13
N ALA A 62 -13.03 0.90 -10.86
CA ALA A 62 -12.08 1.56 -9.98
C ALA A 62 -12.66 1.61 -8.56
N LEU A 63 -12.06 0.86 -7.66
CA LEU A 63 -12.53 0.74 -6.28
C LEU A 63 -11.69 1.60 -5.33
N GLY A 64 -12.35 2.24 -4.36
CA GLY A 64 -11.71 2.88 -3.22
C GLY A 64 -11.94 2.08 -1.94
N HIS A 65 -11.32 2.45 -0.84
CA HIS A 65 -11.34 1.89 0.50
C HIS A 65 -10.03 1.19 0.89
N VAL A 66 -9.53 0.25 0.09
CA VAL A 66 -8.29 -0.47 0.36
C VAL A 66 -7.10 0.39 -0.05
N HIS A 67 -6.20 0.67 0.91
CA HIS A 67 -5.02 1.52 0.68
C HIS A 67 -3.85 0.78 0.04
N GLN A 68 -3.94 -0.54 -0.03
CA GLN A 68 -2.99 -1.38 -0.75
C GLN A 68 -3.47 -1.61 -2.19
N ARG A 69 -2.56 -1.38 -3.16
CA ARG A 69 -2.85 -1.68 -4.56
C ARG A 69 -3.18 -3.16 -4.76
N GLN A 70 -4.27 -3.45 -5.43
CA GLN A 70 -4.71 -4.82 -5.70
C GLN A 70 -5.51 -4.91 -6.99
N VAL A 71 -5.13 -5.80 -7.90
CA VAL A 71 -5.95 -6.22 -9.04
C VAL A 71 -6.80 -7.41 -8.60
N VAL A 72 -8.10 -7.19 -8.45
CA VAL A 72 -9.04 -8.20 -7.90
C VAL A 72 -9.57 -9.13 -8.98
N SER A 73 -9.81 -8.59 -10.19
CA SER A 73 -10.32 -9.36 -11.34
C SER A 73 -9.76 -8.78 -12.64
N GLN A 74 -9.64 -9.63 -13.65
CA GLN A 74 -9.23 -9.23 -14.99
C GLN A 74 -10.44 -9.01 -15.93
N GLN A 75 -11.58 -9.68 -15.67
CA GLN A 75 -12.79 -9.58 -16.50
C GLN A 75 -14.06 -9.62 -15.62
N PRO A 76 -14.77 -8.47 -15.47
CA PRO A 76 -14.28 -7.12 -15.79
C PRO A 76 -13.01 -6.81 -15.01
N ARG A 77 -12.26 -5.83 -15.48
CA ARG A 77 -11.09 -5.41 -14.72
C ARG A 77 -11.52 -4.65 -13.47
N VAL A 78 -11.19 -5.18 -12.30
CA VAL A 78 -11.55 -4.63 -10.98
C VAL A 78 -10.27 -4.34 -10.21
N VAL A 79 -10.06 -3.08 -9.83
CA VAL A 79 -8.80 -2.63 -9.22
C VAL A 79 -9.06 -1.72 -8.03
N TYR A 80 -8.36 -2.01 -6.92
CA TYR A 80 -8.04 -1.02 -5.90
C TYR A 80 -6.68 -0.40 -6.27
N PRO A 81 -6.60 0.88 -6.65
CA PRO A 81 -5.32 1.51 -6.98
C PRO A 81 -4.45 1.76 -5.73
N GLY A 82 -5.03 1.66 -4.55
CA GLY A 82 -4.42 2.05 -3.29
C GLY A 82 -4.58 3.56 -3.02
N ASN A 83 -3.75 4.10 -2.14
CA ASN A 83 -3.67 5.53 -1.88
C ASN A 83 -2.48 6.17 -2.61
N LEU A 84 -2.54 7.48 -2.82
CA LEU A 84 -1.49 8.27 -3.49
C LEU A 84 -0.26 8.47 -2.61
N GLN A 85 -0.46 8.45 -1.28
CA GLN A 85 0.56 8.69 -0.29
C GLN A 85 0.30 7.83 0.95
N GLY A 86 1.31 7.10 1.41
CA GLY A 86 1.27 6.42 2.71
C GLY A 86 1.25 7.43 3.86
N ARG A 87 0.43 7.18 4.87
CA ARG A 87 0.19 8.12 5.98
C ARG A 87 0.86 7.69 7.28
N HIS A 88 1.33 6.46 7.37
CA HIS A 88 2.00 5.92 8.56
C HIS A 88 2.81 4.65 8.22
N ALA A 89 3.64 4.20 9.16
CA ALA A 89 4.61 3.12 8.98
C ALA A 89 4.03 1.75 8.57
N ARG A 90 2.72 1.53 8.70
CA ARG A 90 2.06 0.29 8.22
C ARG A 90 1.62 0.37 6.75
N GLU A 91 1.59 1.56 6.16
CA GLU A 91 1.26 1.76 4.74
C GLU A 91 2.53 1.79 3.90
N THR A 92 3.29 0.71 3.95
CA THR A 92 4.59 0.56 3.28
C THR A 92 4.50 0.40 1.77
N GLY A 93 5.66 0.50 1.10
CA GLY A 93 5.81 0.28 -0.33
C GLY A 93 5.36 1.47 -1.19
N ALA A 94 5.42 1.29 -2.50
CA ALA A 94 5.06 2.32 -3.46
C ALA A 94 3.57 2.70 -3.37
N LYS A 95 3.29 3.99 -3.42
CA LYS A 95 1.95 4.58 -3.45
C LYS A 95 1.80 5.43 -4.71
N GLY A 96 0.60 5.44 -5.28
CA GLY A 96 0.41 6.14 -6.55
C GLY A 96 -0.94 5.85 -7.18
N CYS A 97 -0.99 5.86 -8.51
CA CYS A 97 -2.21 5.63 -9.28
C CYS A 97 -2.04 4.59 -10.38
N GLU A 98 -3.16 4.13 -10.91
CA GLU A 98 -3.21 3.35 -12.15
C GLU A 98 -3.47 4.29 -13.33
N LEU A 99 -2.53 4.33 -14.26
CA LEU A 99 -2.78 4.93 -15.58
C LEU A 99 -3.39 3.85 -16.48
N VAL A 100 -4.65 4.05 -16.85
CA VAL A 100 -5.41 3.09 -17.65
C VAL A 100 -5.57 3.64 -19.07
N THR A 101 -5.14 2.84 -20.05
CA THR A 101 -5.31 3.16 -21.47
C THR A 101 -6.27 2.16 -22.10
N VAL A 102 -7.24 2.68 -22.86
CA VAL A 102 -8.25 1.89 -23.56
C VAL A 102 -8.12 2.11 -25.06
N GLN A 103 -7.95 1.04 -25.82
CA GLN A 103 -7.89 1.06 -27.28
C GLN A 103 -8.86 0.00 -27.83
N GLY A 104 -10.04 0.45 -28.29
CA GLY A 104 -11.10 -0.47 -28.65
C GLY A 104 -11.59 -1.30 -27.47
N ALA A 105 -11.40 -2.61 -27.51
CA ALA A 105 -11.72 -3.54 -26.42
C ALA A 105 -10.53 -3.81 -25.50
N ASP A 106 -9.31 -3.40 -25.86
CA ASP A 106 -8.10 -3.67 -25.11
C ASP A 106 -7.92 -2.67 -23.98
N ILE A 107 -7.65 -3.20 -22.79
CA ILE A 107 -7.37 -2.43 -21.57
C ILE A 107 -5.95 -2.74 -21.13
N SER A 108 -5.11 -1.72 -21.10
CA SER A 108 -3.80 -1.78 -20.44
C SER A 108 -3.77 -0.88 -19.23
N SER A 109 -3.04 -1.27 -18.20
CA SER A 109 -2.84 -0.40 -17.03
C SER A 109 -1.40 -0.48 -16.55
N GLN A 110 -0.90 0.68 -16.15
CA GLN A 110 0.42 0.85 -15.59
C GLN A 110 0.30 1.57 -14.24
N PHE A 111 0.91 0.98 -13.22
CA PHE A 111 1.03 1.67 -11.93
C PHE A 111 2.11 2.74 -12.04
N THR A 112 1.81 3.93 -11.57
CA THR A 112 2.72 5.06 -11.49
C THR A 112 2.87 5.50 -10.05
N ALA A 113 4.07 5.39 -9.50
CA ALA A 113 4.39 5.86 -8.16
C ALA A 113 4.34 7.39 -8.13
N LEU A 114 3.69 7.95 -7.12
CA LEU A 114 3.46 9.39 -6.97
C LEU A 114 3.70 9.88 -5.53
N GLU A 115 4.09 8.97 -4.64
CA GLU A 115 4.39 9.34 -3.27
C GLU A 115 5.57 10.29 -3.15
N VAL A 116 5.49 11.22 -2.21
CA VAL A 116 6.59 12.10 -1.80
C VAL A 116 7.40 11.47 -0.68
N VAL A 117 6.74 10.65 0.15
CA VAL A 117 7.37 9.92 1.25
C VAL A 117 7.03 8.44 1.12
N ARG A 118 8.05 7.60 1.02
CA ARG A 118 7.90 6.14 1.07
C ARG A 118 8.13 5.63 2.49
N TRP A 119 7.14 4.92 2.99
CA TRP A 119 7.24 4.25 4.29
C TRP A 119 7.85 2.85 4.14
N HIS A 120 8.77 2.53 5.04
CA HIS A 120 9.37 1.22 5.16
C HIS A 120 9.20 0.69 6.60
N GLN A 121 9.05 -0.61 6.71
CA GLN A 121 9.17 -1.32 7.97
C GLN A 121 10.20 -2.42 7.77
N LEU A 122 11.32 -2.30 8.47
CA LEU A 122 12.42 -3.27 8.43
C LEU A 122 12.43 -4.04 9.75
N GLU A 123 12.24 -5.32 9.67
CA GLU A 123 12.40 -6.24 10.80
C GLU A 123 13.76 -6.94 10.62
N LEU A 124 14.70 -6.63 11.51
CA LEU A 124 16.11 -6.98 11.36
C LEU A 124 16.54 -7.90 12.51
N ASP A 125 16.88 -9.14 12.17
CA ASP A 125 17.44 -10.09 13.12
C ASP A 125 18.91 -9.76 13.40
N ILE A 126 19.21 -9.43 14.66
CA ILE A 126 20.54 -9.08 15.14
C ILE A 126 21.19 -10.20 15.96
N SER A 127 20.65 -11.42 15.93
CA SER A 127 21.18 -12.55 16.72
C SER A 127 22.65 -12.86 16.45
N ALA A 128 23.12 -12.60 15.22
CA ALA A 128 24.51 -12.81 14.84
C ALA A 128 25.44 -11.66 15.23
N LEU A 129 24.92 -10.56 15.76
CA LEU A 129 25.69 -9.34 16.08
C LEU A 129 25.94 -9.27 17.58
N ALA A 130 27.21 -9.17 17.97
CA ALA A 130 27.61 -9.14 19.38
C ALA A 130 28.07 -7.76 19.85
N VAL A 131 28.53 -6.90 18.96
CA VAL A 131 29.10 -5.59 19.27
C VAL A 131 28.48 -4.49 18.41
N LEU A 132 28.52 -3.26 18.90
CA LEU A 132 27.92 -2.10 18.24
C LEU A 132 28.59 -1.78 16.89
N ASP A 133 29.90 -2.04 16.78
CA ASP A 133 30.67 -1.81 15.56
C ASP A 133 30.21 -2.66 14.38
N ASP A 134 29.65 -3.86 14.63
CA ASP A 134 29.08 -4.72 13.59
C ASP A 134 27.65 -4.30 13.23
N LEU A 135 26.92 -3.69 14.15
CA LEU A 135 25.54 -3.25 13.92
C LEU A 135 25.46 -2.12 12.88
N GLN A 136 26.38 -1.16 12.93
CA GLN A 136 26.31 0.03 12.06
C GLN A 136 26.39 -0.32 10.56
N PRO A 137 27.39 -1.09 10.07
CA PRO A 137 27.44 -1.46 8.66
C PRO A 137 26.26 -2.36 8.24
N TYR A 138 25.75 -3.19 9.15
CA TYR A 138 24.55 -3.98 8.90
C TYR A 138 23.33 -3.11 8.68
N LEU A 139 23.06 -2.13 9.56
CA LEU A 139 21.98 -1.17 9.44
C LEU A 139 22.09 -0.35 8.14
N ALA A 140 23.28 0.18 7.85
CA ALA A 140 23.52 0.97 6.65
C ALA A 140 23.18 0.18 5.38
N ALA A 141 23.58 -1.09 5.29
CA ALA A 141 23.28 -1.94 4.15
C ALA A 141 21.76 -2.19 3.99
N GLN A 142 21.04 -2.41 5.09
CA GLN A 142 19.58 -2.64 5.06
C GLN A 142 18.81 -1.36 4.67
N LEU A 143 19.21 -0.22 5.22
CA LEU A 143 18.62 1.09 4.89
C LEU A 143 18.88 1.46 3.43
N GLN A 144 20.10 1.23 2.95
CA GLN A 144 20.46 1.48 1.55
C GLN A 144 19.63 0.61 0.59
N ALA A 145 19.46 -0.67 0.89
CA ALA A 145 18.62 -1.58 0.11
C ALA A 145 17.15 -1.10 0.08
N ALA A 146 16.62 -0.60 1.20
CA ALA A 146 15.28 -0.04 1.26
C ALA A 146 15.17 1.24 0.40
N ALA A 147 16.15 2.14 0.48
CA ALA A 147 16.17 3.39 -0.29
C ALA A 147 16.17 3.15 -1.80
N GLN A 148 16.90 2.15 -2.29
CA GLN A 148 16.97 1.79 -3.71
C GLN A 148 15.63 1.34 -4.32
N THR A 149 14.59 1.10 -3.52
CA THR A 149 13.27 0.70 -4.01
C THR A 149 12.44 1.86 -4.55
N ALA A 150 12.86 3.11 -4.38
CA ALA A 150 12.16 4.31 -4.81
C ALA A 150 13.01 5.15 -5.78
N ALA A 151 12.37 6.17 -6.39
CA ALA A 151 13.08 7.20 -7.14
C ALA A 151 13.92 8.06 -6.18
N SER A 152 14.98 8.69 -6.68
CA SER A 152 15.97 9.43 -5.87
C SER A 152 15.44 10.70 -5.21
N ASP A 153 14.26 11.18 -5.62
CA ASP A 153 13.60 12.37 -5.08
C ASP A 153 12.52 12.05 -4.03
N VAL A 154 12.31 10.78 -3.73
CA VAL A 154 11.35 10.32 -2.73
C VAL A 154 12.03 10.30 -1.35
N LEU A 155 11.40 10.94 -0.36
CA LEU A 155 11.85 10.87 1.03
C LEU A 155 11.53 9.49 1.63
N HIS A 156 12.41 9.00 2.50
CA HIS A 156 12.23 7.71 3.16
C HIS A 156 11.89 7.90 4.64
N ALA A 157 10.79 7.31 5.08
CA ALA A 157 10.43 7.19 6.49
C ALA A 157 10.53 5.71 6.88
N VAL A 158 11.48 5.37 7.74
CA VAL A 158 11.81 3.97 8.05
C VAL A 158 11.52 3.67 9.51
N ARG A 159 10.71 2.63 9.77
CA ARG A 159 10.61 1.99 11.07
C ARG A 159 11.54 0.78 11.08
N VAL A 160 12.51 0.78 11.99
CA VAL A 160 13.37 -0.37 12.26
C VAL A 160 12.88 -1.09 13.50
N VAL A 161 12.73 -2.41 13.41
CA VAL A 161 12.42 -3.31 14.52
C VAL A 161 13.57 -4.32 14.61
N LEU A 162 14.36 -4.22 15.67
CA LEU A 162 15.44 -5.17 15.92
C LEU A 162 14.88 -6.38 16.65
N THR A 163 15.18 -7.57 16.14
CA THR A 163 14.69 -8.86 16.67
C THR A 163 15.86 -9.81 16.94
N GLY A 164 15.55 -10.94 17.58
CA GLY A 164 16.53 -11.98 17.91
C GLY A 164 17.24 -11.76 19.25
N GLU A 165 17.98 -12.75 19.70
CA GLU A 165 18.77 -12.71 20.93
C GLU A 165 20.20 -12.25 20.64
N SER A 166 20.62 -11.12 21.24
CA SER A 166 21.95 -10.54 21.05
C SER A 166 22.44 -9.89 22.33
N PRO A 167 23.76 -9.90 22.61
CA PRO A 167 24.36 -9.13 23.69
C PRO A 167 24.05 -7.63 23.66
N LEU A 168 23.67 -7.08 22.51
CA LEU A 168 23.27 -5.68 22.32
C LEU A 168 22.04 -5.31 23.14
N HIS A 169 21.17 -6.27 23.50
CA HIS A 169 20.05 -6.03 24.42
C HIS A 169 20.52 -5.65 25.82
N ALA A 170 21.62 -6.25 26.31
CA ALA A 170 22.18 -5.88 27.58
C ALA A 170 22.82 -4.48 27.54
N LEU A 171 23.42 -4.11 26.42
CA LEU A 171 23.95 -2.76 26.19
C LEU A 171 22.82 -1.72 26.21
N GLU A 172 21.72 -1.95 25.49
CA GLU A 172 20.54 -1.08 25.49
C GLU A 172 19.92 -0.95 26.88
N ALA A 173 19.84 -2.06 27.62
CA ALA A 173 19.32 -2.04 28.99
C ALA A 173 20.20 -1.22 29.95
N ALA A 174 21.53 -1.27 29.76
CA ALA A 174 22.48 -0.49 30.56
C ALA A 174 22.57 0.99 30.14
N GLN A 175 22.37 1.28 28.87
CA GLN A 175 22.46 2.59 28.25
C GLN A 175 21.29 2.79 27.25
N PRO A 176 20.09 3.10 27.74
CA PRO A 176 18.91 3.27 26.91
C PRO A 176 19.10 4.33 25.82
N GLY A 177 18.67 4.01 24.59
CA GLY A 177 18.80 4.88 23.41
C GLY A 177 20.08 4.63 22.59
N THR A 178 20.95 3.73 23.00
CA THR A 178 22.18 3.39 22.26
C THR A 178 21.85 2.78 20.90
N LEU A 179 20.92 1.83 20.83
CA LEU A 179 20.54 1.21 19.57
C LEU A 179 19.73 2.18 18.70
N GLU A 180 18.91 3.03 19.30
CA GLU A 180 18.21 4.09 18.56
C GLU A 180 19.22 5.07 17.93
N ALA A 181 20.22 5.51 18.67
CA ALA A 181 21.28 6.40 18.16
C ALA A 181 22.06 5.75 17.01
N ALA A 182 22.34 4.44 17.09
CA ALA A 182 23.02 3.71 16.03
C ALA A 182 22.17 3.66 14.74
N VAL A 183 20.85 3.43 14.86
CA VAL A 183 19.92 3.46 13.72
C VAL A 183 19.87 4.85 13.10
N GLN A 184 19.78 5.90 13.92
CA GLN A 184 19.74 7.28 13.44
C GLN A 184 21.04 7.67 12.73
N ALA A 185 22.20 7.30 13.28
CA ALA A 185 23.49 7.54 12.64
C ALA A 185 23.61 6.85 11.28
N ALA A 186 23.24 5.56 11.22
CA ALA A 186 23.24 4.81 9.95
C ALA A 186 22.28 5.41 8.92
N ALA A 187 21.13 5.96 9.35
CA ALA A 187 20.16 6.61 8.46
C ALA A 187 20.71 7.93 7.89
N GLN A 188 21.42 8.74 8.66
CA GLN A 188 22.04 9.99 8.18
C GLN A 188 23.09 9.78 7.10
N ASP A 189 23.76 8.62 7.10
CA ASP A 189 24.78 8.28 6.12
C ASP A 189 24.20 7.76 4.80
N VAL A 190 22.93 7.35 4.78
CA VAL A 190 22.32 6.60 3.67
C VAL A 190 21.08 7.29 3.08
N LEU A 191 20.25 7.89 3.90
CA LEU A 191 18.95 8.49 3.55
C LEU A 191 19.02 10.03 3.53
#